data_fb452f0dc8adbbf283440c9480b1c60a
#
_entry.id   fb452f0dc8adbbf283440c9480b1c60a
#
_cell.length_a   1.000
_cell.length_b   1.000
_cell.length_c   1.000
_cell.angle_alpha   90.00
_cell.angle_beta   90.00
_cell.angle_gamma   90.00
#
_symmetry.space_group_name_H-M   'P 1'
#
loop_
_entity.id
_entity.type
_entity.pdbx_description
1 polymer ?
#
loop_
_entity_poly.entity_id
_entity_poly.type
_entity_poly.pdbx_seq_one_letter_code
_entity_poly.pdbx_strand_id
1 'polypeptide(L)'
;MKGLFIWWCLLIVLPVAAQQEQKVVSLGEAIRLAREQSLDAMVAKSRLRSAYWQYRNYRADLLPNVTLTGTLPSFNRTLSSYLKEDGTYKYISSNSISEQLALSVTQNIPLTGGALSLQSQVERVDQLDGDKTTEYMSVPFNVIFSQPLITANPLKWSMRIEPEKYKQAQQQFAVNMENVAIQAISYYFDLLLAMINVDIDRQNLKNSEKLMQIAQGKRERGLISDNDLLQLKLNYLNASSSLIQTEQAYEQKMFALRNYLGYNERVVIIPDMPEECPDVEVTFKQVMELANKNNPF
;
A
#
# COMPACT_ATOMS: atom_id res chain seq x y z
N MET A 1 30.69 -51.41 30.86
CA MET A 1 31.60 -50.87 29.84
C MET A 1 30.71 -50.45 28.67
N LYS A 2 30.32 -49.18 28.61
CA LYS A 2 29.50 -48.61 27.54
C LYS A 2 30.30 -47.44 26.95
N GLY A 3 30.82 -47.61 25.73
CA GLY A 3 31.60 -46.62 25.01
C GLY A 3 30.74 -45.47 24.52
N LEU A 4 31.14 -44.26 24.89
CA LEU A 4 30.60 -43.00 24.35
C LEU A 4 31.19 -42.79 22.94
N PHE A 5 30.35 -42.85 21.90
CA PHE A 5 30.67 -42.37 20.56
C PHE A 5 30.31 -40.90 20.52
N ILE A 6 31.32 -40.04 20.61
CA ILE A 6 31.20 -38.59 20.35
C ILE A 6 31.32 -38.40 18.85
N TRP A 7 30.18 -38.14 18.19
CA TRP A 7 30.10 -37.79 16.77
C TRP A 7 30.41 -36.30 16.63
N TRP A 8 31.61 -35.99 16.19
CA TRP A 8 32.10 -34.64 15.90
C TRP A 8 31.57 -34.22 14.54
N CYS A 9 30.40 -33.53 14.51
CA CYS A 9 29.92 -32.87 13.32
C CYS A 9 30.80 -31.65 13.02
N LEU A 10 31.74 -31.82 12.12
CA LEU A 10 32.52 -30.75 11.53
C LEU A 10 31.58 -29.95 10.60
N LEU A 11 31.00 -28.85 11.12
CA LEU A 11 30.27 -27.84 10.33
C LEU A 11 31.28 -27.13 9.42
N ILE A 12 31.38 -27.58 8.17
CA ILE A 12 32.07 -26.87 7.11
C ILE A 12 31.21 -25.67 6.77
N VAL A 13 31.48 -24.54 7.39
CA VAL A 13 30.96 -23.23 6.97
C VAL A 13 31.68 -22.88 5.68
N LEU A 14 31.10 -23.27 4.54
CA LEU A 14 31.52 -22.74 3.25
C LEU A 14 31.18 -21.24 3.25
N PRO A 15 32.17 -20.35 3.03
CA PRO A 15 31.86 -18.96 2.76
C PRO A 15 31.07 -18.93 1.44
N VAL A 16 29.77 -18.73 1.53
CA VAL A 16 28.95 -18.34 0.38
C VAL A 16 29.45 -16.96 0.00
N ALA A 17 30.44 -16.93 -0.92
CA ALA A 17 30.81 -15.70 -1.61
C ALA A 17 29.52 -15.19 -2.25
N ALA A 18 28.95 -14.13 -1.71
CA ALA A 18 27.79 -13.47 -2.25
C ALA A 18 28.22 -12.87 -3.59
N GLN A 19 28.09 -13.63 -4.68
CA GLN A 19 28.27 -13.11 -6.03
C GLN A 19 27.24 -12.01 -6.23
N GLN A 20 27.69 -10.77 -6.38
CA GLN A 20 26.86 -9.68 -6.86
C GLN A 20 26.40 -10.02 -8.27
N GLU A 21 25.11 -10.21 -8.43
CA GLU A 21 24.51 -10.49 -9.73
C GLU A 21 24.42 -9.16 -10.51
N GLN A 22 25.19 -9.04 -11.59
CA GLN A 22 25.12 -7.89 -12.49
C GLN A 22 23.98 -8.12 -13.48
N LYS A 23 23.06 -7.19 -13.54
CA LYS A 23 21.91 -7.24 -14.45
C LYS A 23 21.87 -5.99 -15.32
N VAL A 24 22.03 -6.18 -16.63
CA VAL A 24 21.79 -5.12 -17.61
C VAL A 24 20.28 -4.96 -17.75
N VAL A 25 19.79 -3.74 -17.57
CA VAL A 25 18.36 -3.41 -17.61
C VAL A 25 18.15 -2.30 -18.63
N SER A 26 17.32 -2.57 -19.64
CA SER A 26 16.91 -1.54 -20.59
C SER A 26 15.81 -0.65 -20.01
N LEU A 27 15.60 0.54 -20.58
CA LEU A 27 14.54 1.46 -20.16
C LEU A 27 13.16 0.80 -20.18
N GLY A 28 12.84 0.06 -21.25
CA GLY A 28 11.55 -0.66 -21.38
C GLY A 28 11.37 -1.74 -20.31
N GLU A 29 12.43 -2.46 -19.96
CA GLU A 29 12.40 -3.45 -18.89
C GLU A 29 12.24 -2.80 -17.53
N ALA A 30 12.91 -1.68 -17.27
CA ALA A 30 12.76 -0.92 -16.02
C ALA A 30 11.30 -0.45 -15.81
N ILE A 31 10.67 0.10 -16.86
CA ILE A 31 9.26 0.52 -16.80
C ILE A 31 8.35 -0.69 -16.55
N ARG A 32 8.57 -1.81 -17.24
CA ARG A 32 7.77 -3.03 -17.06
C ARG A 32 7.87 -3.56 -15.62
N LEU A 33 9.09 -3.68 -15.11
CA LEU A 33 9.35 -4.14 -13.74
C LEU A 33 8.72 -3.21 -12.69
N ALA A 34 8.84 -1.89 -12.89
CA ALA A 34 8.22 -0.92 -12.00
C ALA A 34 6.68 -1.08 -11.95
N ARG A 35 6.03 -1.26 -13.11
CA ARG A 35 4.58 -1.50 -13.18
C ARG A 35 4.16 -2.84 -12.55
N GLU A 36 5.03 -3.83 -12.54
CA GLU A 36 4.73 -5.16 -11.98
C GLU A 36 5.02 -5.23 -10.47
N GLN A 37 6.15 -4.72 -10.02
CA GLN A 37 6.75 -5.03 -8.72
C GLN A 37 6.93 -3.83 -7.79
N SER A 38 6.88 -2.57 -8.29
CA SER A 38 7.08 -1.41 -7.42
C SER A 38 6.00 -1.30 -6.35
N LEU A 39 6.38 -0.75 -5.21
CA LEU A 39 5.45 -0.49 -4.10
C LEU A 39 4.27 0.39 -4.56
N ASP A 40 4.55 1.43 -5.36
CA ASP A 40 3.53 2.34 -5.86
C ASP A 40 2.53 1.64 -6.78
N ALA A 41 2.99 0.71 -7.64
CA ALA A 41 2.11 -0.12 -8.46
C ALA A 41 1.24 -1.05 -7.62
N MET A 42 1.79 -1.65 -6.55
CA MET A 42 1.02 -2.48 -5.62
C MET A 42 -0.04 -1.66 -4.87
N VAL A 43 0.31 -0.44 -4.44
CA VAL A 43 -0.63 0.49 -3.80
C VAL A 43 -1.75 0.88 -4.77
N ALA A 44 -1.42 1.22 -6.02
CA ALA A 44 -2.41 1.55 -7.05
C ALA A 44 -3.39 0.38 -7.31
N LYS A 45 -2.86 -0.84 -7.46
CA LYS A 45 -3.67 -2.07 -7.63
C LYS A 45 -4.57 -2.33 -6.41
N SER A 46 -4.04 -2.12 -5.19
CA SER A 46 -4.79 -2.32 -3.96
C SER A 46 -5.93 -1.31 -3.79
N ARG A 47 -5.69 -0.04 -4.16
CA ARG A 47 -6.73 1.01 -4.16
C ARG A 47 -7.86 0.69 -5.14
N LEU A 48 -7.53 0.27 -6.36
CA LEU A 48 -8.54 -0.16 -7.33
C LEU A 48 -9.34 -1.35 -6.82
N ARG A 49 -8.68 -2.35 -6.22
CA ARG A 49 -9.35 -3.52 -5.61
C ARG A 49 -10.28 -3.10 -4.47
N SER A 50 -9.85 -2.16 -3.63
CA SER A 50 -10.69 -1.61 -2.56
C SER A 50 -11.95 -0.93 -3.12
N ALA A 51 -11.80 -0.07 -4.14
CA ALA A 51 -12.94 0.58 -4.80
C ALA A 51 -13.89 -0.43 -5.46
N TYR A 52 -13.36 -1.50 -6.06
CA TYR A 52 -14.17 -2.58 -6.61
C TYR A 52 -15.01 -3.28 -5.53
N TRP A 53 -14.41 -3.58 -4.38
CA TRP A 53 -15.14 -4.23 -3.28
C TRP A 53 -16.14 -3.28 -2.61
N GLN A 54 -15.85 -1.98 -2.52
CA GLN A 54 -16.80 -0.97 -2.06
C GLN A 54 -18.03 -0.92 -2.98
N TYR A 55 -17.80 -0.90 -4.29
CA TYR A 55 -18.89 -0.96 -5.27
C TYR A 55 -19.69 -2.27 -5.18
N ARG A 56 -19.02 -3.40 -4.96
CA ARG A 56 -19.71 -4.69 -4.76
C ARG A 56 -20.52 -4.73 -3.47
N ASN A 57 -19.99 -4.20 -2.37
CA ASN A 57 -20.73 -4.08 -1.12
C ASN A 57 -21.99 -3.24 -1.30
N TYR A 58 -21.85 -2.07 -1.93
CA TYR A 58 -22.99 -1.25 -2.28
C TYR A 58 -24.05 -2.05 -3.08
N ARG A 59 -23.64 -2.82 -4.07
CA ARG A 59 -24.59 -3.67 -4.82
C ARG A 59 -25.22 -4.76 -3.96
N ALA A 60 -24.48 -5.31 -3.01
CA ALA A 60 -25.01 -6.31 -2.08
C ALA A 60 -26.04 -5.70 -1.12
N ASP A 61 -25.84 -4.44 -0.68
CA ASP A 61 -26.78 -3.73 0.19
C ASP A 61 -28.15 -3.43 -0.47
N LEU A 62 -28.24 -3.57 -1.78
CA LEU A 62 -29.49 -3.49 -2.54
C LEU A 62 -30.28 -4.81 -2.51
N LEU A 63 -29.68 -5.91 -2.08
CA LEU A 63 -30.31 -7.22 -1.97
C LEU A 63 -30.92 -7.39 -0.56
N PRO A 64 -31.85 -8.37 -0.38
CA PRO A 64 -32.36 -8.70 0.94
C PRO A 64 -31.22 -9.12 1.87
N ASN A 65 -31.15 -8.49 3.05
CA ASN A 65 -30.20 -8.85 4.08
C ASN A 65 -30.88 -9.76 5.12
N VAL A 66 -30.31 -10.94 5.35
CA VAL A 66 -30.78 -11.90 6.34
C VAL A 66 -29.84 -11.88 7.53
N THR A 67 -30.36 -11.53 8.71
CA THR A 67 -29.58 -11.41 9.93
C THR A 67 -30.18 -12.29 11.03
N LEU A 68 -29.38 -13.14 11.65
CA LEU A 68 -29.70 -13.86 12.87
C LEU A 68 -28.94 -13.20 14.02
N THR A 69 -29.69 -12.69 15.01
CA THR A 69 -29.13 -12.07 16.21
C THR A 69 -29.48 -12.93 17.42
N GLY A 70 -28.49 -13.19 18.28
CA GLY A 70 -28.69 -13.96 19.51
C GLY A 70 -28.12 -13.23 20.72
N THR A 71 -28.85 -13.23 21.82
CA THR A 71 -28.37 -12.82 23.14
C THR A 71 -28.42 -14.04 24.06
N LEU A 72 -27.25 -14.57 24.46
CA LEU A 72 -27.11 -15.86 25.13
C LEU A 72 -25.99 -15.82 26.17
N PRO A 73 -26.27 -16.04 27.46
CA PRO A 73 -27.42 -15.61 28.23
C PRO A 73 -27.32 -14.14 28.65
N SER A 74 -28.44 -13.52 28.96
CA SER A 74 -28.54 -12.20 29.61
C SER A 74 -29.00 -12.35 31.02
N PHE A 75 -28.17 -12.03 32.01
CA PHE A 75 -28.55 -12.03 33.42
C PHE A 75 -29.07 -10.65 33.82
N ASN A 76 -30.30 -10.59 34.29
CA ASN A 76 -30.94 -9.34 34.70
C ASN A 76 -31.36 -9.41 36.16
N ARG A 77 -30.99 -8.40 36.94
CA ARG A 77 -31.45 -8.20 38.31
C ARG A 77 -32.07 -6.82 38.45
N THR A 78 -33.35 -6.81 38.66
CA THR A 78 -34.11 -5.56 38.76
C THR A 78 -34.82 -5.46 40.10
N LEU A 79 -34.86 -4.27 40.69
CA LEU A 79 -35.64 -3.95 41.88
C LEU A 79 -36.80 -3.06 41.45
N SER A 80 -38.02 -3.61 41.48
CA SER A 80 -39.24 -2.90 41.13
C SER A 80 -39.98 -2.47 42.37
N SER A 81 -40.47 -1.22 42.43
CA SER A 81 -41.32 -0.73 43.49
C SER A 81 -42.78 -0.97 43.14
N TYR A 82 -43.53 -1.54 44.08
CA TYR A 82 -44.98 -1.75 43.98
C TYR A 82 -45.66 -0.96 45.08
N LEU A 83 -46.67 -0.17 44.71
CA LEU A 83 -47.47 0.59 45.65
C LEU A 83 -48.59 -0.32 46.22
N LYS A 84 -48.58 -0.52 47.54
CA LYS A 84 -49.65 -1.25 48.23
C LYS A 84 -50.90 -0.39 48.42
N GLU A 85 -52.02 -1.04 48.75
CA GLU A 85 -53.31 -0.36 49.06
C GLU A 85 -53.23 0.59 50.27
N ASP A 86 -52.22 0.36 51.13
CA ASP A 86 -52.01 1.23 52.34
C ASP A 86 -51.15 2.47 52.02
N GLY A 87 -50.81 2.71 50.73
CA GLY A 87 -50.03 3.86 50.29
C GLY A 87 -48.48 3.69 50.49
N THR A 88 -48.00 2.52 50.98
CA THR A 88 -46.57 2.24 51.14
C THR A 88 -45.98 1.53 49.94
N TYR A 89 -44.70 1.76 49.70
CA TYR A 89 -44.00 1.07 48.62
C TYR A 89 -43.39 -0.25 49.12
N LYS A 90 -43.64 -1.33 48.40
CA LYS A 90 -42.95 -2.61 48.55
C LYS A 90 -41.97 -2.77 47.41
N TYR A 91 -40.72 -3.09 47.72
CA TYR A 91 -39.70 -3.38 46.74
C TYR A 91 -39.63 -4.89 46.51
N ILE A 92 -39.69 -5.31 45.26
CA ILE A 92 -39.61 -6.70 44.85
C ILE A 92 -38.38 -6.83 43.96
N SER A 93 -37.45 -7.71 44.32
CA SER A 93 -36.34 -8.07 43.46
C SER A 93 -36.80 -9.09 42.43
N SER A 94 -36.40 -8.93 41.20
CA SER A 94 -36.59 -9.91 40.13
C SER A 94 -35.24 -10.25 39.55
N ASN A 95 -34.85 -11.51 39.65
CA ASN A 95 -33.65 -12.05 39.03
C ASN A 95 -34.08 -13.00 37.92
N SER A 96 -33.61 -12.76 36.70
CA SER A 96 -33.96 -13.58 35.55
C SER A 96 -32.76 -13.78 34.63
N ILE A 97 -32.75 -14.89 33.94
CA ILE A 97 -31.85 -15.14 32.78
C ILE A 97 -32.74 -15.13 31.55
N SER A 98 -32.40 -14.32 30.57
CA SER A 98 -33.09 -14.33 29.28
C SER A 98 -32.17 -14.74 28.17
N GLU A 99 -32.69 -15.52 27.25
CA GLU A 99 -32.05 -15.96 26.03
C GLU A 99 -32.97 -15.62 24.87
N GLN A 100 -32.43 -14.87 23.88
CA GLN A 100 -33.21 -14.38 22.77
C GLN A 100 -32.53 -14.75 21.44
N LEU A 101 -33.33 -15.23 20.50
CA LEU A 101 -32.94 -15.39 19.10
C LEU A 101 -33.95 -14.62 18.23
N ALA A 102 -33.38 -13.80 17.32
CA ALA A 102 -34.19 -13.03 16.37
C ALA A 102 -33.64 -13.23 14.96
N LEU A 103 -34.51 -13.64 14.07
CA LEU A 103 -34.23 -13.72 12.63
C LEU A 103 -34.91 -12.55 11.94
N SER A 104 -34.16 -11.76 11.17
CA SER A 104 -34.72 -10.66 10.39
C SER A 104 -34.28 -10.73 8.94
N VAL A 105 -35.20 -10.46 8.03
CA VAL A 105 -34.95 -10.26 6.60
C VAL A 105 -35.36 -8.85 6.26
N THR A 106 -34.38 -8.03 5.86
CA THR A 106 -34.61 -6.62 5.54
C THR A 106 -34.29 -6.33 4.09
N GLN A 107 -35.25 -5.74 3.37
CA GLN A 107 -35.08 -5.29 1.99
C GLN A 107 -35.22 -3.77 1.90
N ASN A 108 -34.17 -3.12 1.46
CA ASN A 108 -34.18 -1.71 1.13
C ASN A 108 -34.88 -1.46 -0.22
N ILE A 109 -35.67 -0.39 -0.30
CA ILE A 109 -36.39 0.01 -1.53
C ILE A 109 -35.76 1.30 -2.08
N PRO A 110 -34.82 1.19 -3.05
CA PRO A 110 -34.04 2.34 -3.51
C PRO A 110 -34.89 3.45 -4.15
N LEU A 111 -36.00 3.10 -4.77
CA LEU A 111 -36.88 4.07 -5.46
C LEU A 111 -37.53 5.05 -4.50
N THR A 112 -37.98 4.56 -3.35
CA THR A 112 -38.72 5.38 -2.35
C THR A 112 -37.84 5.78 -1.16
N GLY A 113 -36.72 5.06 -0.94
CA GLY A 113 -35.88 5.24 0.26
C GLY A 113 -36.43 4.54 1.50
N GLY A 114 -37.49 3.73 1.35
CA GLY A 114 -38.07 2.93 2.42
C GLY A 114 -37.40 1.59 2.63
N ALA A 115 -37.81 0.85 3.64
CA ALA A 115 -37.35 -0.51 3.91
C ALA A 115 -38.56 -1.39 4.36
N LEU A 116 -38.50 -2.65 3.92
CA LEU A 116 -39.42 -3.69 4.34
C LEU A 116 -38.63 -4.73 5.14
N SER A 117 -39.08 -4.99 6.39
CA SER A 117 -38.44 -5.97 7.27
C SER A 117 -39.45 -7.03 7.69
N LEU A 118 -39.06 -8.29 7.55
CA LEU A 118 -39.75 -9.44 8.13
C LEU A 118 -38.91 -9.93 9.30
N GLN A 119 -39.48 -10.03 10.47
CA GLN A 119 -38.81 -10.44 11.71
C GLN A 119 -39.55 -11.59 12.39
N SER A 120 -38.79 -12.52 12.96
CA SER A 120 -39.27 -13.60 13.82
C SER A 120 -38.36 -13.65 15.05
N GLN A 121 -38.95 -13.83 16.22
CA GLN A 121 -38.23 -13.80 17.49
C GLN A 121 -38.75 -14.87 18.42
N VAL A 122 -37.83 -15.50 19.14
CA VAL A 122 -38.11 -16.38 20.27
C VAL A 122 -37.24 -15.94 21.44
N GLU A 123 -37.86 -15.87 22.60
CA GLU A 123 -37.23 -15.53 23.90
C GLU A 123 -37.58 -16.59 24.93
N ARG A 124 -36.61 -17.04 25.65
CA ARG A 124 -36.74 -17.88 26.86
C ARG A 124 -36.34 -17.04 28.05
N VAL A 125 -37.20 -17.05 29.09
CA VAL A 125 -36.95 -16.35 30.34
C VAL A 125 -37.01 -17.35 31.48
N ASP A 126 -35.89 -17.53 32.18
CA ASP A 126 -35.80 -18.31 33.41
C ASP A 126 -35.83 -17.37 34.60
N GLN A 127 -36.92 -17.40 35.38
CA GLN A 127 -37.06 -16.65 36.62
C GLN A 127 -36.32 -17.39 37.74
N LEU A 128 -35.40 -16.68 38.42
CA LEU A 128 -34.56 -17.26 39.48
C LEU A 128 -35.07 -17.03 40.89
N ASP A 129 -35.97 -16.07 41.06
CA ASP A 129 -36.60 -15.71 42.35
C ASP A 129 -37.98 -16.37 42.51
N GLY A 130 -38.29 -16.78 43.74
CA GLY A 130 -39.58 -17.41 44.07
C GLY A 130 -39.71 -18.81 43.47
N ASP A 131 -40.88 -19.09 42.86
CA ASP A 131 -41.10 -20.34 42.11
C ASP A 131 -40.33 -20.22 40.79
N LYS A 132 -39.22 -20.96 40.69
CA LYS A 132 -38.37 -21.00 39.51
C LYS A 132 -39.18 -21.48 38.30
N THR A 133 -39.55 -20.57 37.42
CA THR A 133 -40.31 -20.87 36.20
C THR A 133 -39.52 -20.57 34.98
N THR A 134 -39.72 -21.38 33.95
CA THR A 134 -39.18 -21.15 32.60
C THR A 134 -40.33 -20.84 31.69
N GLU A 135 -40.29 -19.67 31.08
CA GLU A 135 -41.30 -19.21 30.13
C GLU A 135 -40.75 -18.99 28.75
N TYR A 136 -41.49 -19.27 27.70
CA TYR A 136 -41.14 -19.02 26.32
C TYR A 136 -42.12 -17.99 25.72
N MET A 137 -41.52 -16.95 25.13
CA MET A 137 -42.26 -15.95 24.39
C MET A 137 -41.81 -16.00 22.92
N SER A 138 -42.75 -16.02 22.00
CA SER A 138 -42.42 -16.04 20.57
C SER A 138 -43.29 -15.04 19.79
N VAL A 139 -42.62 -14.36 18.85
CA VAL A 139 -43.29 -13.59 17.80
C VAL A 139 -43.01 -14.33 16.50
N PRO A 140 -43.92 -15.18 16.00
CA PRO A 140 -43.67 -16.05 14.84
C PRO A 140 -43.28 -15.26 13.58
N PHE A 141 -43.97 -14.15 13.33
CA PHE A 141 -43.57 -13.20 12.30
C PHE A 141 -44.14 -11.80 12.59
N ASN A 142 -43.37 -10.80 12.21
CA ASN A 142 -43.74 -9.40 12.25
C ASN A 142 -43.25 -8.72 10.98
N VAL A 143 -44.11 -8.00 10.27
CA VAL A 143 -43.78 -7.25 9.06
C VAL A 143 -43.73 -5.78 9.39
N ILE A 144 -42.59 -5.16 9.18
CA ILE A 144 -42.37 -3.73 9.43
C ILE A 144 -42.07 -3.06 8.10
N PHE A 145 -42.88 -2.07 7.73
CA PHE A 145 -42.63 -1.19 6.61
C PHE A 145 -42.25 0.20 7.13
N SER A 146 -41.08 0.67 6.78
CA SER A 146 -40.58 2.00 7.15
C SER A 146 -40.39 2.83 5.90
N GLN A 147 -41.08 3.96 5.81
CA GLN A 147 -41.04 4.88 4.68
C GLN A 147 -40.79 6.31 5.14
N PRO A 148 -39.58 6.88 4.87
CA PRO A 148 -39.37 8.31 5.09
C PRO A 148 -40.21 9.13 4.12
N LEU A 149 -40.95 10.13 4.62
CA LEU A 149 -41.85 10.93 3.80
C LEU A 149 -41.24 12.29 3.38
N ILE A 150 -40.44 12.92 4.26
CA ILE A 150 -39.98 14.31 4.09
C ILE A 150 -38.43 14.36 4.24
N THR A 151 -37.72 13.43 3.59
CA THR A 151 -36.25 13.43 3.60
C THR A 151 -35.71 13.13 2.20
N ALA A 152 -34.48 13.60 1.93
CA ALA A 152 -33.79 13.20 0.71
C ALA A 152 -33.57 11.68 0.72
N ASN A 153 -33.82 11.03 -0.41
CA ASN A 153 -33.60 9.59 -0.56
C ASN A 153 -32.11 9.28 -0.78
N PRO A 154 -31.37 8.82 0.25
CA PRO A 154 -29.94 8.55 0.11
C PRO A 154 -29.66 7.36 -0.80
N LEU A 155 -30.53 6.34 -0.84
CA LEU A 155 -30.36 5.16 -1.67
C LEU A 155 -30.40 5.48 -3.16
N LYS A 156 -31.33 6.39 -3.56
CA LYS A 156 -31.43 6.88 -4.94
C LYS A 156 -30.15 7.61 -5.39
N TRP A 157 -29.55 8.41 -4.51
CA TRP A 157 -28.31 9.11 -4.81
C TRP A 157 -27.11 8.15 -4.86
N SER A 158 -27.04 7.21 -3.93
CA SER A 158 -25.99 6.17 -3.94
C SER A 158 -26.01 5.35 -5.23
N MET A 159 -27.20 5.05 -5.79
CA MET A 159 -27.32 4.36 -7.09
C MET A 159 -26.65 5.11 -8.25
N ARG A 160 -26.58 6.44 -8.17
CA ARG A 160 -25.96 7.28 -9.19
C ARG A 160 -24.48 7.51 -8.91
N ILE A 161 -24.12 7.67 -7.65
CA ILE A 161 -22.79 8.06 -7.22
C ILE A 161 -21.80 6.87 -7.21
N GLU A 162 -22.22 5.72 -6.69
CA GLU A 162 -21.30 4.59 -6.51
C GLU A 162 -20.73 4.02 -7.82
N PRO A 163 -21.48 3.91 -8.93
CA PRO A 163 -20.92 3.53 -10.22
C PRO A 163 -19.89 4.54 -10.73
N GLU A 164 -20.14 5.85 -10.55
CA GLU A 164 -19.22 6.91 -10.99
C GLU A 164 -17.94 6.93 -10.15
N LYS A 165 -18.03 6.72 -8.83
CA LYS A 165 -16.85 6.53 -7.97
C LYS A 165 -15.97 5.37 -8.42
N TYR A 166 -16.58 4.26 -8.84
CA TYR A 166 -15.82 3.13 -9.34
C TYR A 166 -15.13 3.44 -10.67
N LYS A 167 -15.81 4.14 -11.60
CA LYS A 167 -15.19 4.61 -12.85
C LYS A 167 -14.03 5.58 -12.57
N GLN A 168 -14.21 6.53 -11.64
CA GLN A 168 -13.16 7.43 -11.20
C GLN A 168 -11.95 6.66 -10.66
N ALA A 169 -12.17 5.61 -9.85
CA ALA A 169 -11.09 4.78 -9.34
C ALA A 169 -10.33 4.02 -10.44
N GLN A 170 -11.02 3.59 -11.52
CA GLN A 170 -10.38 2.98 -12.69
C GLN A 170 -9.51 3.98 -13.44
N GLN A 171 -9.99 5.20 -13.66
CA GLN A 171 -9.21 6.27 -14.29
C GLN A 171 -8.01 6.67 -13.44
N GLN A 172 -8.21 6.81 -12.12
CA GLN A 172 -7.13 7.11 -11.18
C GLN A 172 -6.06 6.02 -11.15
N PHE A 173 -6.46 4.77 -11.30
CA PHE A 173 -5.51 3.66 -11.44
C PHE A 173 -4.63 3.81 -12.69
N ALA A 174 -5.21 4.18 -13.83
CA ALA A 174 -4.46 4.42 -15.06
C ALA A 174 -3.43 5.55 -14.86
N VAL A 175 -3.87 6.69 -14.28
CA VAL A 175 -2.97 7.82 -13.96
C VAL A 175 -1.84 7.40 -13.00
N ASN A 176 -2.15 6.64 -11.97
CA ASN A 176 -1.14 6.17 -11.03
C ASN A 176 -0.12 5.23 -11.70
N MET A 177 -0.56 4.37 -12.63
CA MET A 177 0.35 3.49 -13.37
C MET A 177 1.26 4.25 -14.34
N GLU A 178 0.78 5.36 -14.92
CA GLU A 178 1.64 6.26 -15.72
C GLU A 178 2.65 7.00 -14.83
N ASN A 179 2.24 7.47 -13.64
CA ASN A 179 3.15 8.08 -12.67
C ASN A 179 4.25 7.10 -12.23
N VAL A 180 3.92 5.82 -12.05
CA VAL A 180 4.91 4.77 -11.77
C VAL A 180 5.93 4.66 -12.90
N ALA A 181 5.48 4.72 -14.16
CA ALA A 181 6.39 4.68 -15.31
C ALA A 181 7.30 5.92 -15.37
N ILE A 182 6.74 7.12 -15.17
CA ILE A 182 7.49 8.38 -15.14
C ILE A 182 8.57 8.35 -14.05
N GLN A 183 8.23 7.87 -12.86
CA GLN A 183 9.18 7.77 -11.76
C GLN A 183 10.29 6.75 -12.04
N ALA A 184 9.95 5.62 -12.68
CA ALA A 184 10.95 4.65 -13.12
C ALA A 184 11.93 5.24 -14.15
N ILE A 185 11.40 6.00 -15.10
CA ILE A 185 12.20 6.73 -16.10
C ILE A 185 13.16 7.71 -15.42
N SER A 186 12.68 8.48 -14.45
CA SER A 186 13.49 9.42 -13.69
C SER A 186 14.64 8.72 -12.97
N TYR A 187 14.38 7.66 -12.20
CA TYR A 187 15.42 6.93 -11.51
C TYR A 187 16.40 6.24 -12.45
N TYR A 188 15.93 5.77 -13.60
CA TYR A 188 16.78 5.15 -14.61
C TYR A 188 17.80 6.13 -15.19
N PHE A 189 17.35 7.31 -15.62
CA PHE A 189 18.24 8.34 -16.16
C PHE A 189 19.13 8.97 -15.09
N ASP A 190 18.66 9.10 -13.88
CA ASP A 190 19.46 9.55 -12.74
C ASP A 190 20.67 8.61 -12.51
N LEU A 191 20.43 7.30 -12.57
CA LEU A 191 21.50 6.30 -12.44
C LEU A 191 22.45 6.34 -13.65
N LEU A 192 21.91 6.44 -14.87
CA LEU A 192 22.70 6.51 -16.10
C LEU A 192 23.63 7.73 -16.08
N LEU A 193 23.13 8.90 -15.70
CA LEU A 193 23.92 10.11 -15.57
C LEU A 193 25.00 9.99 -14.49
N ALA A 194 24.65 9.38 -13.34
CA ALA A 194 25.62 9.15 -12.27
C ALA A 194 26.74 8.20 -12.71
N MET A 195 26.43 7.17 -13.48
CA MET A 195 27.43 6.25 -14.06
C MET A 195 28.38 6.97 -15.01
N ILE A 196 27.87 7.80 -15.92
CA ILE A 196 28.69 8.60 -16.85
C ILE A 196 29.60 9.56 -16.09
N ASN A 197 29.08 10.22 -15.03
CA ASN A 197 29.88 11.15 -14.22
C ASN A 197 31.06 10.43 -13.52
N VAL A 198 30.83 9.22 -12.99
CA VAL A 198 31.90 8.40 -12.40
C VAL A 198 33.00 8.10 -13.46
N ASP A 199 32.61 7.76 -14.68
CA ASP A 199 33.60 7.46 -15.73
C ASP A 199 34.38 8.71 -16.15
N ILE A 200 33.74 9.88 -16.22
CA ILE A 200 34.39 11.16 -16.49
C ILE A 200 35.39 11.48 -15.38
N ASP A 201 35.00 11.41 -14.12
CA ASP A 201 35.87 11.75 -12.99
C ASP A 201 37.02 10.73 -12.83
N ARG A 202 36.79 9.45 -13.15
CA ARG A 202 37.84 8.44 -13.19
C ARG A 202 38.89 8.77 -14.26
N GLN A 203 38.46 9.24 -15.43
CA GLN A 203 39.40 9.70 -16.46
C GLN A 203 40.13 10.98 -16.05
N ASN A 204 39.45 11.93 -15.41
CA ASN A 204 40.05 13.16 -14.90
C ASN A 204 41.11 12.87 -13.84
N LEU A 205 40.83 11.95 -12.92
CA LEU A 205 41.80 11.52 -11.91
C LEU A 205 43.04 10.90 -12.58
N LYS A 206 42.84 9.99 -13.52
CA LYS A 206 43.96 9.34 -14.29
C LYS A 206 44.82 10.36 -15.02
N ASN A 207 44.20 11.38 -15.61
CA ASN A 207 44.90 12.45 -16.30
C ASN A 207 45.70 13.32 -15.33
N SER A 208 45.08 13.71 -14.18
CA SER A 208 45.70 14.51 -13.12
C SER A 208 46.88 13.76 -12.48
N GLU A 209 46.75 12.45 -12.28
CA GLU A 209 47.84 11.60 -11.79
C GLU A 209 49.06 11.59 -12.74
N LYS A 210 48.83 11.40 -14.06
CA LYS A 210 49.89 11.45 -15.07
C LYS A 210 50.57 12.81 -15.07
N LEU A 211 49.80 13.92 -15.02
CA LEU A 211 50.40 15.27 -14.98
C LEU A 211 51.25 15.49 -13.73
N MET A 212 50.81 15.00 -12.58
CA MET A 212 51.53 15.06 -11.32
C MET A 212 52.87 14.26 -11.42
N GLN A 213 52.81 13.04 -11.96
CA GLN A 213 54.04 12.22 -12.17
C GLN A 213 55.04 12.89 -13.10
N ILE A 214 54.59 13.48 -14.23
CA ILE A 214 55.45 14.24 -15.14
C ILE A 214 56.04 15.46 -14.43
N ALA A 215 55.23 16.18 -13.62
CA ALA A 215 55.69 17.35 -12.86
C ALA A 215 56.76 16.99 -11.82
N GLN A 216 56.63 15.87 -11.12
CA GLN A 216 57.64 15.37 -10.18
C GLN A 216 58.98 15.13 -10.90
N GLY A 217 58.99 14.43 -12.04
CA GLY A 217 60.23 14.21 -12.82
C GLY A 217 60.83 15.50 -13.39
N LYS A 218 60.01 16.52 -13.75
CA LYS A 218 60.51 17.82 -14.17
C LYS A 218 61.08 18.62 -13.00
N ARG A 219 60.48 18.52 -11.82
CA ARG A 219 60.99 19.19 -10.59
C ARG A 219 62.35 18.65 -10.15
N GLU A 220 62.52 17.33 -10.20
CA GLU A 220 63.81 16.69 -9.91
C GLU A 220 64.95 17.18 -10.84
N ARG A 221 64.60 17.60 -12.06
CA ARG A 221 65.54 18.18 -13.03
C ARG A 221 65.62 19.70 -12.98
N GLY A 222 64.93 20.35 -12.03
CA GLY A 222 64.94 21.79 -11.86
C GLY A 222 64.16 22.58 -12.92
N LEU A 223 63.25 21.92 -13.68
CA LEU A 223 62.51 22.51 -14.81
C LEU A 223 61.22 23.19 -14.45
N ILE A 224 60.69 22.98 -13.22
CA ILE A 224 59.48 23.64 -12.72
C ILE A 224 59.68 24.10 -11.27
N SER A 225 58.88 25.07 -10.82
CA SER A 225 58.90 25.57 -9.48
C SER A 225 58.17 24.63 -8.47
N ASP A 226 58.50 24.78 -7.16
CA ASP A 226 57.80 24.07 -6.09
C ASP A 226 56.33 24.45 -6.05
N ASN A 227 56.01 25.70 -6.37
CA ASN A 227 54.64 26.19 -6.39
C ASN A 227 53.80 25.49 -7.50
N ASP A 228 54.41 25.34 -8.72
CA ASP A 228 53.72 24.63 -9.81
C ASP A 228 53.46 23.16 -9.47
N LEU A 229 54.42 22.49 -8.80
CA LEU A 229 54.24 21.12 -8.33
C LEU A 229 53.13 21.02 -7.28
N LEU A 230 53.08 21.95 -6.33
CA LEU A 230 52.02 22.00 -5.29
C LEU A 230 50.65 22.23 -5.94
N GLN A 231 50.57 23.08 -6.96
CA GLN A 231 49.33 23.31 -7.73
C GLN A 231 48.82 22.03 -8.41
N LEU A 232 49.69 21.28 -9.06
CA LEU A 232 49.36 20.01 -9.74
C LEU A 232 48.96 18.93 -8.70
N LYS A 233 49.63 18.92 -7.53
CA LYS A 233 49.27 18.04 -6.42
C LYS A 233 47.87 18.38 -5.87
N LEU A 234 47.56 19.67 -5.73
CA LEU A 234 46.21 20.11 -5.33
C LEU A 234 45.17 19.69 -6.36
N ASN A 235 45.44 19.85 -7.66
CA ASN A 235 44.52 19.40 -8.71
C ASN A 235 44.27 17.88 -8.66
N TYR A 236 45.31 17.08 -8.43
CA TYR A 236 45.16 15.63 -8.22
C TYR A 236 44.27 15.30 -6.99
N LEU A 237 44.52 15.97 -5.87
CA LEU A 237 43.71 15.74 -4.65
C LEU A 237 42.24 16.15 -4.86
N ASN A 238 42.02 17.26 -5.58
CA ASN A 238 40.65 17.68 -5.92
C ASN A 238 39.96 16.67 -6.85
N ALA A 239 40.65 16.16 -7.88
CA ALA A 239 40.11 15.13 -8.77
C ALA A 239 39.80 13.82 -8.02
N SER A 240 40.69 13.44 -7.06
CA SER A 240 40.45 12.28 -6.20
C SER A 240 39.20 12.47 -5.30
N SER A 241 39.05 13.65 -4.71
CA SER A 241 37.89 13.98 -3.90
C SER A 241 36.59 13.98 -4.72
N SER A 242 36.63 14.53 -5.96
CA SER A 242 35.49 14.53 -6.88
C SER A 242 35.06 13.11 -7.20
N LEU A 243 35.99 12.22 -7.54
CA LEU A 243 35.68 10.82 -7.85
C LEU A 243 34.97 10.13 -6.66
N ILE A 244 35.44 10.32 -5.43
CA ILE A 244 34.84 9.73 -4.26
C ILE A 244 33.38 10.24 -4.10
N GLN A 245 33.14 11.53 -4.34
CA GLN A 245 31.79 12.11 -4.24
C GLN A 245 30.86 11.57 -5.33
N THR A 246 31.35 11.42 -6.57
CA THR A 246 30.53 10.88 -7.67
C THR A 246 30.28 9.38 -7.51
N GLU A 247 31.22 8.61 -6.98
CA GLU A 247 31.01 7.20 -6.64
C GLU A 247 29.95 7.04 -5.53
N GLN A 248 29.96 7.88 -4.51
CA GLN A 248 28.92 7.89 -3.49
C GLN A 248 27.53 8.26 -4.07
N ALA A 249 27.48 9.25 -4.96
CA ALA A 249 26.25 9.64 -5.64
C ALA A 249 25.70 8.49 -6.52
N TYR A 250 26.59 7.80 -7.24
CA TYR A 250 26.23 6.61 -8.03
C TYR A 250 25.61 5.51 -7.17
N GLU A 251 26.21 5.19 -6.03
CA GLU A 251 25.68 4.18 -5.10
C GLU A 251 24.29 4.58 -4.58
N GLN A 252 24.07 5.87 -4.28
CA GLN A 252 22.76 6.36 -3.85
C GLN A 252 21.71 6.21 -4.96
N LYS A 253 22.04 6.56 -6.21
CA LYS A 253 21.15 6.42 -7.36
C LYS A 253 20.87 4.94 -7.70
N MET A 254 21.89 4.09 -7.59
CA MET A 254 21.76 2.64 -7.71
C MET A 254 20.80 2.08 -6.68
N PHE A 255 20.96 2.47 -5.41
CA PHE A 255 20.06 2.05 -4.33
C PHE A 255 18.62 2.50 -4.60
N ALA A 256 18.40 3.74 -5.03
CA ALA A 256 17.07 4.28 -5.31
C ALA A 256 16.36 3.50 -6.41
N LEU A 257 17.01 3.26 -7.57
CA LEU A 257 16.43 2.49 -8.67
C LEU A 257 16.19 1.03 -8.27
N ARG A 258 17.16 0.39 -7.64
CA ARG A 258 17.09 -1.00 -7.20
C ARG A 258 15.91 -1.22 -6.25
N ASN A 259 15.76 -0.35 -5.25
CA ASN A 259 14.65 -0.40 -4.30
C ASN A 259 13.31 -0.15 -4.99
N TYR A 260 13.26 0.81 -5.92
CA TYR A 260 12.05 1.11 -6.67
C TYR A 260 11.58 -0.04 -7.56
N LEU A 261 12.51 -0.77 -8.17
CA LEU A 261 12.23 -1.95 -9.00
C LEU A 261 11.97 -3.23 -8.17
N GLY A 262 12.09 -3.15 -6.83
CA GLY A 262 11.85 -4.29 -5.94
C GLY A 262 12.98 -5.33 -5.91
N TYR A 263 14.18 -4.97 -6.36
CA TYR A 263 15.34 -5.85 -6.26
C TYR A 263 15.97 -5.82 -4.87
N ASN A 264 16.59 -6.93 -4.48
CA ASN A 264 17.34 -7.02 -3.23
C ASN A 264 18.74 -6.35 -3.36
N GLU A 265 19.47 -6.22 -2.26
CA GLU A 265 20.78 -5.54 -2.19
C GLU A 265 21.89 -6.21 -2.99
N ARG A 266 21.70 -7.43 -3.46
CA ARG A 266 22.74 -8.21 -4.16
C ARG A 266 22.81 -7.93 -5.66
N VAL A 267 21.80 -7.28 -6.23
CA VAL A 267 21.73 -7.00 -7.67
C VAL A 267 22.34 -5.64 -7.97
N VAL A 268 23.33 -5.62 -8.84
CA VAL A 268 23.90 -4.41 -9.42
C VAL A 268 23.23 -4.17 -10.78
N ILE A 269 22.50 -3.08 -10.88
CA ILE A 269 21.81 -2.71 -12.12
C ILE A 269 22.75 -1.89 -12.98
N ILE A 270 22.97 -2.34 -14.22
CA ILE A 270 23.70 -1.61 -15.24
C ILE A 270 22.66 -1.08 -16.23
N PRO A 271 22.41 0.25 -16.25
CA PRO A 271 21.48 0.82 -17.22
C PRO A 271 22.07 0.73 -18.62
N ASP A 272 21.29 0.25 -19.57
CA ASP A 272 21.65 0.24 -20.97
C ASP A 272 21.45 1.65 -21.56
N MET A 273 22.43 2.12 -22.36
CA MET A 273 22.33 3.44 -22.95
C MET A 273 21.41 3.37 -24.17
N PRO A 274 20.29 4.10 -24.22
CA PRO A 274 19.45 4.09 -25.40
C PRO A 274 20.20 4.68 -26.60
N GLU A 275 20.32 3.90 -27.68
CA GLU A 275 21.08 4.29 -28.87
C GLU A 275 20.36 5.39 -29.67
N GLU A 276 19.03 5.43 -29.61
CA GLU A 276 18.22 6.40 -30.35
C GLU A 276 17.23 7.13 -29.45
N CYS A 277 17.13 8.42 -29.59
CA CYS A 277 16.04 9.21 -29.04
C CYS A 277 14.90 9.22 -30.07
N PRO A 278 13.71 8.67 -29.76
CA PRO A 278 12.61 8.69 -30.72
C PRO A 278 12.24 10.14 -31.05
N ASP A 279 12.27 10.48 -32.33
CA ASP A 279 11.84 11.79 -32.82
C ASP A 279 10.30 11.82 -32.83
N VAL A 280 9.70 12.21 -31.71
CA VAL A 280 8.24 12.29 -31.56
C VAL A 280 7.83 13.74 -31.68
N GLU A 281 7.34 14.13 -32.84
CA GLU A 281 6.68 15.43 -33.00
C GLU A 281 5.30 15.42 -32.33
N VAL A 282 5.22 16.06 -31.17
CA VAL A 282 3.97 16.19 -30.41
C VAL A 282 3.35 17.53 -30.71
N THR A 283 2.26 17.57 -31.49
CA THR A 283 1.53 18.82 -31.78
C THR A 283 0.56 19.16 -30.65
N PHE A 284 0.40 20.46 -30.36
CA PHE A 284 -0.53 20.93 -29.32
C PHE A 284 -1.96 20.41 -29.53
N LYS A 285 -2.41 20.31 -30.78
CA LYS A 285 -3.75 19.80 -31.11
C LYS A 285 -3.93 18.35 -30.70
N GLN A 286 -2.95 17.48 -30.99
CA GLN A 286 -2.96 16.08 -30.57
C GLN A 286 -2.97 15.94 -29.04
N VAL A 287 -2.17 16.75 -28.33
CA VAL A 287 -2.15 16.74 -26.86
C VAL A 287 -3.52 17.12 -26.30
N MET A 288 -4.14 18.18 -26.84
CA MET A 288 -5.46 18.62 -26.38
C MET A 288 -6.56 17.58 -26.65
N GLU A 289 -6.55 16.94 -27.82
CA GLU A 289 -7.51 15.88 -28.13
C GLU A 289 -7.34 14.67 -27.19
N LEU A 290 -6.10 14.24 -26.94
CA LEU A 290 -5.80 13.13 -26.02
C LEU A 290 -6.11 13.51 -24.56
N ALA A 291 -5.80 14.74 -24.16
CA ALA A 291 -6.12 15.22 -22.82
C ALA A 291 -7.64 15.26 -22.59
N ASN A 292 -8.42 15.80 -23.52
CA ASN A 292 -9.89 15.85 -23.42
C ASN A 292 -10.52 14.45 -23.40
N LYS A 293 -9.90 13.46 -24.07
CA LYS A 293 -10.41 12.09 -24.12
C LYS A 293 -10.05 11.28 -22.89
N ASN A 294 -8.85 11.47 -22.34
CA ASN A 294 -8.27 10.62 -21.31
C ASN A 294 -8.17 11.29 -19.94
N ASN A 295 -8.44 12.61 -19.84
CA ASN A 295 -8.40 13.32 -18.56
C ASN A 295 -9.56 12.82 -17.65
N PRO A 296 -9.25 12.32 -16.45
CA PRO A 296 -10.26 11.87 -15.50
C PRO A 296 -11.04 12.97 -14.79
N PHE A 297 -10.67 14.26 -15.02
CA PHE A 297 -11.25 15.44 -14.35
C PHE A 297 -12.05 16.34 -15.29
#